data_60b5f9221e224b88b9f29ebb5e6cdd9f
#
_entry.id   60b5f9221e224b88b9f29ebb5e6cdd9f
#
_cell.length_a   1.000
_cell.length_b   1.000
_cell.length_c   1.000
_cell.angle_alpha   90.00
_cell.angle_beta   90.00
_cell.angle_gamma   90.00
#
_symmetry.space_group_name_H-M   'P 1'
#
loop_
_entity.id
_entity.type
_entity.pdbx_description
1 polymer ?
#
loop_
_entity_poly.entity_id
_entity_poly.type
_entity_poly.pdbx_seq_one_letter_code
_entity_poly.pdbx_strand_id
1 'polypeptide(L)'
;SEYMYDEAKRDYMIFPRILAVAEIGWTNLDRKNYKDFERRIENAYVRLDGHAINYHIPLPEQPNGSCNFVAFTDKASLEFKTTRPIKMVYTLDGSEPTPASTAYTAPIEISETTTLKIASVLPSGKMSPIRTIQVEKQSLAPAKEVAQTTPGLNMEVTDGMYLNVKELEAAKKETKKSVIKDLKEIRSVVETSESMRGVNQYAAVATGYVNIPEDGVYFISSDLEEVWIDGKLLVNNGG
;
A
#
# COMPACT_ATOMS: atom_id res chain seq x y z
N SER A 1 13.79 -16.77 17.50
CA SER A 1 12.90 -15.70 17.06
C SER A 1 11.88 -16.26 16.08
N GLU A 2 10.62 -15.98 16.30
CA GLU A 2 9.48 -16.45 15.47
C GLU A 2 9.58 -16.05 14.00
N TYR A 3 10.36 -15.01 13.70
CA TYR A 3 10.52 -14.47 12.34
C TYR A 3 11.80 -14.92 11.62
N MET A 4 12.65 -15.69 12.29
CA MET A 4 13.92 -16.20 11.74
C MET A 4 13.96 -17.73 11.83
N TYR A 5 13.17 -18.37 10.99
CA TYR A 5 12.91 -19.81 11.05
C TYR A 5 13.98 -20.65 10.35
N ASP A 6 14.85 -20.05 9.55
CA ASP A 6 15.97 -20.71 8.88
C ASP A 6 17.21 -19.81 8.78
N GLU A 7 18.32 -20.40 8.34
CA GLU A 7 19.61 -19.71 8.20
C GLU A 7 19.57 -18.64 7.12
N ALA A 8 18.95 -18.92 5.99
CA ALA A 8 18.86 -17.99 4.86
C ALA A 8 18.06 -16.73 5.24
N LYS A 9 16.97 -16.89 6.02
CA LYS A 9 16.18 -15.78 6.54
C LYS A 9 16.94 -14.99 7.59
N ARG A 10 17.68 -15.67 8.45
CA ARG A 10 18.56 -15.03 9.44
C ARG A 10 19.59 -14.13 8.74
N ASP A 11 20.28 -14.65 7.75
CA ASP A 11 21.32 -13.94 7.01
C ASP A 11 20.72 -12.75 6.27
N TYR A 12 19.58 -12.92 5.61
CA TYR A 12 18.83 -11.84 4.97
C TYR A 12 18.46 -10.70 5.92
N MET A 13 18.10 -11.01 7.15
CA MET A 13 17.74 -10.00 8.16
C MET A 13 18.95 -9.30 8.76
N ILE A 14 20.06 -10.01 8.92
CA ILE A 14 21.28 -9.50 9.54
C ILE A 14 22.14 -8.73 8.55
N PHE A 15 22.40 -9.29 7.37
CA PHE A 15 23.28 -8.69 6.38
C PHE A 15 22.53 -7.86 5.34
N PRO A 16 23.05 -6.69 4.96
CA PRO A 16 24.34 -6.10 5.35
C PRO A 16 24.29 -5.23 6.63
N ARG A 17 23.15 -5.14 7.30
CA ARG A 17 22.91 -4.22 8.43
C ARG A 17 23.95 -4.32 9.54
N ILE A 18 24.41 -5.53 9.84
CA ILE A 18 25.45 -5.77 10.85
C ILE A 18 26.76 -5.08 10.52
N LEU A 19 27.07 -4.85 9.22
CA LEU A 19 28.27 -4.13 8.82
C LEU A 19 28.23 -2.66 9.21
N ALA A 20 27.05 -2.05 9.19
CA ALA A 20 26.86 -0.68 9.67
C ALA A 20 27.00 -0.60 11.21
N VAL A 21 26.50 -1.61 11.91
CA VAL A 21 26.67 -1.70 13.38
C VAL A 21 28.16 -1.87 13.74
N ALA A 22 28.88 -2.70 12.98
CA ALA A 22 30.31 -2.86 13.15
C ALA A 22 31.08 -1.56 12.89
N GLU A 23 30.73 -0.82 11.83
CA GLU A 23 31.31 0.50 11.53
C GLU A 23 31.10 1.49 12.70
N ILE A 24 29.90 1.50 13.29
CA ILE A 24 29.60 2.36 14.42
C ILE A 24 30.41 2.00 15.64
N GLY A 25 30.61 0.70 15.89
CA GLY A 25 31.32 0.20 17.09
C GLY A 25 32.86 0.28 17.00
N TRP A 26 33.43 0.09 15.81
CA TRP A 26 34.87 -0.03 15.63
C TRP A 26 35.57 1.23 15.10
N THR A 27 34.82 2.14 14.46
CA THR A 27 35.39 3.35 13.88
C THR A 27 35.27 4.52 14.87
N ASN A 28 36.41 5.17 15.15
CA ASN A 28 36.43 6.37 15.99
C ASN A 28 35.53 7.47 15.44
N LEU A 29 34.92 8.27 16.32
CA LEU A 29 33.94 9.30 15.94
C LEU A 29 34.47 10.30 14.93
N ASP A 30 35.71 10.71 15.08
CA ASP A 30 36.42 11.68 14.21
C ASP A 30 36.72 11.10 12.79
N ARG A 31 36.66 9.79 12.64
CA ARG A 31 36.90 9.09 11.35
C ARG A 31 35.63 8.57 10.69
N LYS A 32 34.48 8.71 11.32
CA LYS A 32 33.21 8.26 10.72
C LYS A 32 32.86 9.09 9.49
N ASN A 33 32.76 8.43 8.37
CA ASN A 33 32.41 9.04 7.09
C ASN A 33 31.47 8.11 6.33
N TYR A 34 30.22 8.54 6.16
CA TYR A 34 29.18 7.73 5.53
C TYR A 34 29.52 7.39 4.06
N LYS A 35 30.01 8.35 3.28
CA LYS A 35 30.39 8.11 1.87
C LYS A 35 31.55 7.12 1.73
N ASP A 36 32.53 7.17 2.64
CA ASP A 36 33.60 6.20 2.66
C ASP A 36 33.10 4.81 3.09
N PHE A 37 32.19 4.75 4.05
CA PHE A 37 31.53 3.50 4.42
C PHE A 37 30.75 2.90 3.25
N GLU A 38 29.97 3.70 2.50
CA GLU A 38 29.24 3.24 1.31
C GLU A 38 30.21 2.64 0.26
N ARG A 39 31.32 3.27 0.03
CA ARG A 39 32.35 2.76 -0.90
C ARG A 39 32.96 1.43 -0.41
N ARG A 40 33.23 1.32 0.89
CA ARG A 40 33.84 0.10 1.47
C ARG A 40 32.88 -1.06 1.55
N ILE A 41 31.60 -0.82 1.77
CA ILE A 41 30.59 -1.87 1.86
C ILE A 41 30.43 -2.63 0.53
N GLU A 42 30.69 -1.99 -0.61
CA GLU A 42 30.66 -2.67 -1.91
C GLU A 42 31.68 -3.84 -1.96
N ASN A 43 32.86 -3.67 -1.39
CA ASN A 43 33.84 -4.75 -1.25
C ASN A 43 33.39 -5.83 -0.25
N ALA A 44 32.60 -5.48 0.75
CA ALA A 44 32.06 -6.45 1.69
C ALA A 44 31.01 -7.35 1.00
N TYR A 45 30.21 -6.83 0.07
CA TYR A 45 29.26 -7.65 -0.69
C TYR A 45 29.97 -8.75 -1.49
N VAL A 46 31.13 -8.46 -2.08
CA VAL A 46 31.94 -9.48 -2.79
C VAL A 46 32.33 -10.62 -1.85
N ARG A 47 32.68 -10.30 -0.60
CA ARG A 47 33.00 -11.32 0.42
C ARG A 47 31.76 -12.11 0.84
N LEU A 48 30.62 -11.44 1.02
CA LEU A 48 29.35 -12.09 1.35
C LEU A 48 28.94 -13.07 0.24
N ASP A 49 29.13 -12.69 -1.03
CA ASP A 49 28.88 -13.58 -2.18
C ASP A 49 29.86 -14.76 -2.18
N GLY A 50 31.15 -14.53 -1.89
CA GLY A 50 32.17 -15.58 -1.77
C GLY A 50 31.87 -16.60 -0.66
N HIS A 51 31.18 -16.20 0.39
CA HIS A 51 30.72 -17.06 1.48
C HIS A 51 29.29 -17.57 1.29
N ALA A 52 28.65 -17.33 0.15
CA ALA A 52 27.27 -17.70 -0.14
C ALA A 52 26.24 -17.16 0.88
N ILE A 53 26.53 -16.05 1.54
CA ILE A 53 25.63 -15.42 2.50
C ILE A 53 24.40 -14.87 1.77
N ASN A 54 23.21 -15.20 2.27
CA ASN A 54 21.97 -14.67 1.74
C ASN A 54 21.64 -13.29 2.33
N TYR A 55 22.32 -12.25 1.86
CA TYR A 55 22.10 -10.90 2.34
C TYR A 55 20.96 -10.18 1.61
N HIS A 56 20.42 -9.15 2.25
CA HIS A 56 19.36 -8.31 1.69
C HIS A 56 19.83 -7.53 0.46
N ILE A 57 19.16 -7.72 -0.67
CA ILE A 57 19.33 -6.93 -1.88
C ILE A 57 18.16 -5.93 -1.93
N PRO A 58 18.42 -4.62 -2.05
CA PRO A 58 17.36 -3.60 -2.08
C PRO A 58 16.37 -3.86 -3.21
N LEU A 59 15.09 -3.78 -2.85
CA LEU A 59 13.97 -3.85 -3.80
C LEU A 59 13.86 -2.53 -4.58
N PRO A 60 13.41 -2.56 -5.83
CA PRO A 60 12.95 -1.37 -6.52
C PRO A 60 11.77 -0.73 -5.78
N GLU A 61 11.87 0.55 -5.47
CA GLU A 61 10.85 1.31 -4.74
C GLU A 61 10.39 2.52 -5.55
N GLN A 62 9.11 2.85 -5.47
CA GLN A 62 8.57 4.07 -6.07
C GLN A 62 8.89 5.28 -5.16
N PRO A 63 9.18 6.47 -5.73
CA PRO A 63 9.59 7.65 -4.96
C PRO A 63 8.57 8.10 -3.89
N ASN A 64 7.28 7.92 -4.18
CA ASN A 64 6.17 8.40 -3.34
C ASN A 64 5.54 7.30 -2.46
N GLY A 65 6.28 6.26 -2.19
CA GLY A 65 5.79 5.08 -1.47
C GLY A 65 5.41 3.95 -2.43
N SER A 66 5.62 2.76 -1.96
CA SER A 66 5.45 1.57 -2.78
C SER A 66 4.00 1.11 -2.79
N CYS A 67 3.37 1.16 -3.95
CA CYS A 67 2.05 0.59 -4.19
C CYS A 67 2.17 -0.65 -5.08
N ASN A 68 1.38 -1.68 -4.79
CA ASN A 68 1.31 -2.89 -5.61
C ASN A 68 0.16 -2.84 -6.63
N PHE A 69 -0.57 -1.74 -6.64
CA PHE A 69 -1.66 -1.48 -7.57
C PHE A 69 -1.59 -0.04 -8.08
N VAL A 70 -1.71 0.14 -9.38
CA VAL A 70 -1.76 1.46 -10.04
C VAL A 70 -2.93 1.45 -11.00
N ALA A 71 -3.81 2.43 -10.88
CA ALA A 71 -4.88 2.67 -11.85
C ALA A 71 -4.65 3.98 -12.60
N PHE A 72 -5.03 4.01 -13.88
CA PHE A 72 -4.84 5.16 -14.74
C PHE A 72 -5.93 5.20 -15.83
N THR A 73 -6.12 6.35 -16.46
CA THR A 73 -7.10 6.51 -17.53
C THR A 73 -6.48 6.57 -18.93
N ASP A 74 -5.38 7.28 -19.09
CA ASP A 74 -4.68 7.44 -20.38
C ASP A 74 -3.32 6.75 -20.37
N LYS A 75 -2.41 7.19 -19.52
CA LYS A 75 -1.06 6.64 -19.33
C LYS A 75 -0.66 6.62 -17.86
N ALA A 76 0.10 5.61 -17.49
CA ALA A 76 0.84 5.58 -16.22
C ALA A 76 2.33 5.67 -16.50
N SER A 77 3.05 6.48 -15.74
CA SER A 77 4.52 6.56 -15.76
C SER A 77 5.05 6.10 -14.41
N LEU A 78 5.76 4.98 -14.40
CA LEU A 78 6.24 4.34 -13.16
C LEU A 78 7.74 4.53 -13.02
N GLU A 79 8.12 5.32 -12.00
CA GLU A 79 9.51 5.54 -11.63
C GLU A 79 9.92 4.61 -10.50
N PHE A 80 11.14 4.05 -10.61
CA PHE A 80 11.73 3.19 -9.59
C PHE A 80 13.14 3.65 -9.23
N LYS A 81 13.47 3.48 -7.96
CA LYS A 81 14.81 3.70 -7.43
C LYS A 81 15.18 2.60 -6.43
N THR A 82 16.45 2.44 -6.22
CA THR A 82 17.01 1.60 -5.16
C THR A 82 17.91 2.43 -4.26
N THR A 83 18.09 1.99 -3.02
CA THR A 83 18.99 2.65 -2.05
C THR A 83 20.46 2.56 -2.43
N ARG A 84 20.81 1.70 -3.39
CA ARG A 84 22.14 1.53 -3.98
C ARG A 84 22.03 1.63 -5.50
N PRO A 85 23.05 2.06 -6.23
CA PRO A 85 23.06 2.05 -7.69
C PRO A 85 23.18 0.62 -8.23
N ILE A 86 22.08 -0.12 -8.20
CA ILE A 86 22.00 -1.51 -8.67
C ILE A 86 21.16 -1.54 -9.95
N LYS A 87 21.56 -2.38 -10.92
CA LYS A 87 20.77 -2.65 -12.12
C LYS A 87 19.39 -3.17 -11.71
N MET A 88 18.34 -2.65 -12.31
CA MET A 88 16.98 -3.18 -12.20
C MET A 88 16.55 -3.77 -13.54
N VAL A 89 15.76 -4.83 -13.50
CA VAL A 89 15.16 -5.47 -14.68
C VAL A 89 13.68 -5.70 -14.45
N TYR A 90 12.89 -5.68 -15.53
CA TYR A 90 11.46 -5.82 -15.44
C TYR A 90 10.85 -6.59 -16.60
N THR A 91 9.59 -7.03 -16.40
CA THR A 91 8.68 -7.60 -17.40
C THR A 91 7.32 -6.92 -17.31
N LEU A 92 6.58 -6.90 -18.42
CA LEU A 92 5.23 -6.30 -18.50
C LEU A 92 4.14 -7.34 -18.83
N ASP A 93 4.51 -8.59 -18.97
CA ASP A 93 3.62 -9.70 -19.33
C ASP A 93 3.27 -10.61 -18.14
N GLY A 94 3.67 -10.19 -16.92
CA GLY A 94 3.49 -10.96 -15.70
C GLY A 94 4.46 -12.14 -15.53
N SER A 95 5.36 -12.39 -16.48
CA SER A 95 6.45 -13.37 -16.32
C SER A 95 7.44 -12.92 -15.25
N GLU A 96 8.15 -13.85 -14.63
CA GLU A 96 9.21 -13.51 -13.67
C GLU A 96 10.42 -12.95 -14.38
N PRO A 97 10.92 -11.76 -13.99
CA PRO A 97 12.12 -11.20 -14.57
C PRO A 97 13.33 -12.06 -14.25
N THR A 98 14.24 -12.13 -15.20
CA THR A 98 15.55 -12.77 -15.10
C THR A 98 16.65 -11.70 -15.24
N PRO A 99 17.93 -12.00 -14.95
CA PRO A 99 19.02 -11.06 -15.18
C PRO A 99 19.14 -10.56 -16.64
N ALA A 100 18.55 -11.31 -17.60
CA ALA A 100 18.53 -10.99 -19.02
C ALA A 100 17.27 -10.21 -19.46
N SER A 101 16.31 -10.02 -18.58
CA SER A 101 15.08 -9.26 -18.88
C SER A 101 15.38 -7.79 -19.15
N THR A 102 14.38 -7.04 -19.59
CA THR A 102 14.51 -5.63 -19.98
C THR A 102 15.08 -4.81 -18.83
N ALA A 103 16.20 -4.11 -19.10
CA ALA A 103 16.82 -3.24 -18.12
C ALA A 103 15.99 -1.98 -17.89
N TYR A 104 15.79 -1.61 -16.63
CA TYR A 104 15.18 -0.34 -16.26
C TYR A 104 16.22 0.79 -16.38
N THR A 105 15.98 1.73 -17.28
CA THR A 105 16.88 2.87 -17.53
C THR A 105 16.17 4.22 -17.44
N ALA A 106 14.84 4.22 -17.49
CA ALA A 106 13.98 5.40 -17.42
C ALA A 106 12.60 4.99 -16.89
N PRO A 107 11.74 5.93 -16.49
CA PRO A 107 10.36 5.64 -16.10
C PRO A 107 9.64 4.79 -17.15
N ILE A 108 8.88 3.81 -16.68
CA ILE A 108 8.16 2.86 -17.56
C ILE A 108 6.81 3.47 -17.90
N GLU A 109 6.61 3.77 -19.19
CA GLU A 109 5.33 4.24 -19.73
C GLU A 109 4.41 3.05 -20.03
N ILE A 110 3.20 3.07 -19.45
CA ILE A 110 2.20 2.01 -19.63
C ILE A 110 0.89 2.63 -20.08
N SER A 111 0.35 2.13 -21.20
CA SER A 111 -0.90 2.60 -21.81
C SER A 111 -2.03 1.56 -21.81
N GLU A 112 -1.74 0.33 -21.43
CA GLU A 112 -2.69 -0.78 -21.36
C GLU A 112 -2.59 -1.51 -20.02
N THR A 113 -3.66 -2.18 -19.62
CA THR A 113 -3.68 -3.02 -18.41
C THR A 113 -2.61 -4.10 -18.50
N THR A 114 -1.79 -4.20 -17.46
CA THR A 114 -0.69 -5.16 -17.42
C THR A 114 -0.25 -5.50 -15.99
N THR A 115 0.55 -6.54 -15.85
CA THR A 115 1.23 -6.88 -14.61
C THR A 115 2.72 -6.60 -14.75
N LEU A 116 3.18 -5.54 -14.11
CA LEU A 116 4.61 -5.23 -14.02
C LEU A 116 5.25 -6.07 -12.92
N LYS A 117 6.32 -6.77 -13.27
CA LYS A 117 7.23 -7.39 -12.28
C LYS A 117 8.62 -6.80 -12.44
N ILE A 118 9.22 -6.38 -11.33
CA ILE A 118 10.53 -5.70 -11.32
C ILE A 118 11.39 -6.23 -10.17
N ALA A 119 12.69 -6.36 -10.41
CA ALA A 119 13.66 -6.78 -9.42
C ALA A 119 15.02 -6.10 -9.64
N SER A 120 15.81 -6.01 -8.58
CA SER A 120 17.21 -5.59 -8.63
C SER A 120 18.09 -6.78 -8.98
N VAL A 121 19.16 -6.53 -9.74
CA VAL A 121 20.12 -7.56 -10.19
C VAL A 121 21.54 -7.12 -9.85
N LEU A 122 22.25 -7.94 -9.09
CA LEU A 122 23.66 -7.74 -8.80
C LEU A 122 24.55 -8.16 -9.98
N PRO A 123 25.82 -7.69 -10.05
CA PRO A 123 26.78 -8.15 -11.05
C PRO A 123 26.98 -9.67 -11.05
N SER A 124 26.83 -10.33 -9.92
CA SER A 124 26.88 -11.80 -9.78
C SER A 124 25.69 -12.54 -10.43
N GLY A 125 24.65 -11.82 -10.88
CA GLY A 125 23.39 -12.39 -11.36
C GLY A 125 22.38 -12.68 -10.26
N LYS A 126 22.73 -12.52 -8.98
CA LYS A 126 21.81 -12.68 -7.85
C LYS A 126 20.76 -11.58 -7.89
N MET A 127 19.51 -11.92 -7.62
CA MET A 127 18.37 -11.00 -7.70
C MET A 127 17.75 -10.74 -6.32
N SER A 128 17.15 -9.56 -6.17
CA SER A 128 16.24 -9.27 -5.07
C SER A 128 14.96 -10.11 -5.18
N PRO A 129 14.14 -10.17 -4.14
CA PRO A 129 12.74 -10.56 -4.31
C PRO A 129 12.05 -9.72 -5.40
N ILE A 130 11.09 -10.32 -6.10
CA ILE A 130 10.36 -9.68 -7.19
C ILE A 130 9.24 -8.82 -6.61
N ARG A 131 9.15 -7.58 -7.07
CA ARG A 131 7.99 -6.74 -6.82
C ARG A 131 7.00 -6.90 -7.95
N THR A 132 5.76 -7.22 -7.61
CA THR A 132 4.64 -7.33 -8.55
C THR A 132 3.70 -6.15 -8.36
N ILE A 133 3.37 -5.46 -9.46
CA ILE A 133 2.45 -4.33 -9.48
C ILE A 133 1.39 -4.61 -10.53
N GLN A 134 0.12 -4.59 -10.11
CA GLN A 134 -1.02 -4.60 -11.02
C GLN A 134 -1.24 -3.19 -11.55
N VAL A 135 -1.22 -3.02 -12.85
CA VAL A 135 -1.39 -1.72 -13.51
C VAL A 135 -2.63 -1.79 -14.38
N GLU A 136 -3.68 -1.09 -14.01
CA GLU A 136 -5.00 -1.21 -14.62
C GLU A 136 -5.45 0.09 -15.28
N LYS A 137 -5.76 0.00 -16.56
CA LYS A 137 -6.43 1.07 -17.31
C LYS A 137 -7.90 1.09 -16.90
N GLN A 138 -8.37 2.24 -16.45
CA GLN A 138 -9.74 2.46 -16.02
C GLN A 138 -10.46 3.40 -17.00
N SER A 139 -11.75 3.21 -17.17
CA SER A 139 -12.61 4.19 -17.81
C SER A 139 -13.28 5.07 -16.77
N LEU A 140 -13.42 6.37 -17.05
CA LEU A 140 -14.15 7.27 -16.19
C LEU A 140 -15.63 6.88 -16.15
N ALA A 141 -16.18 6.80 -14.95
CA ALA A 141 -17.63 6.69 -14.77
C ALA A 141 -18.26 8.10 -14.83
N PRO A 142 -19.41 8.27 -15.46
CA PRO A 142 -20.07 9.57 -15.49
C PRO A 142 -20.50 9.97 -14.07
N ALA A 143 -20.33 11.26 -13.75
CA ALA A 143 -20.84 11.81 -12.51
C ALA A 143 -22.39 11.76 -12.48
N LYS A 144 -22.97 11.51 -11.31
CA LYS A 144 -24.42 11.65 -11.13
C LYS A 144 -24.79 13.10 -10.93
N GLU A 145 -25.74 13.59 -11.70
CA GLU A 145 -26.33 14.90 -11.46
C GLU A 145 -27.24 14.83 -10.23
N VAL A 146 -26.97 15.67 -9.24
CA VAL A 146 -27.75 15.81 -8.03
C VAL A 146 -28.28 17.23 -7.95
N ALA A 147 -29.59 17.39 -8.02
CA ALA A 147 -30.23 18.71 -8.13
C ALA A 147 -30.01 19.60 -6.90
N GLN A 148 -30.03 19.05 -5.69
CA GLN A 148 -29.77 19.77 -4.45
C GLN A 148 -29.08 18.84 -3.44
N THR A 149 -28.06 19.34 -2.77
CA THR A 149 -27.42 18.67 -1.64
C THR A 149 -27.39 19.59 -0.43
N THR A 150 -27.49 19.02 0.74
CA THR A 150 -27.22 19.70 2.02
C THR A 150 -25.89 19.18 2.56
N PRO A 151 -25.07 20.03 3.21
CA PRO A 151 -23.83 19.57 3.83
C PRO A 151 -24.07 18.50 4.89
N GLY A 152 -23.25 17.44 4.83
CA GLY A 152 -23.28 16.34 5.80
C GLY A 152 -23.69 15.00 5.17
N LEU A 153 -23.75 13.99 6.03
CA LEU A 153 -24.11 12.62 5.67
C LEU A 153 -25.33 12.22 6.48
N ASN A 154 -26.30 11.56 5.87
CA ASN A 154 -27.38 10.92 6.59
C ASN A 154 -26.84 9.68 7.29
N MET A 155 -26.99 9.61 8.61
CA MET A 155 -26.57 8.48 9.42
C MET A 155 -27.80 7.75 9.95
N GLU A 156 -27.82 6.45 9.76
CA GLU A 156 -28.77 5.52 10.34
C GLU A 156 -28.06 4.60 11.32
N VAL A 157 -28.56 4.49 12.54
CA VAL A 157 -27.99 3.67 13.61
C VAL A 157 -29.00 2.59 14.00
N THR A 158 -28.54 1.35 13.96
CA THR A 158 -29.29 0.17 14.38
C THR A 158 -28.65 -0.41 15.63
N ASP A 159 -29.45 -0.57 16.69
CA ASP A 159 -28.97 -1.18 17.94
C ASP A 159 -28.74 -2.68 17.78
N GLY A 160 -27.58 -3.14 18.25
CA GLY A 160 -27.13 -4.53 18.19
C GLY A 160 -25.78 -4.71 17.54
N MET A 161 -25.28 -5.93 17.58
CA MET A 161 -24.02 -6.33 16.97
C MET A 161 -24.32 -7.10 15.67
N TYR A 162 -23.62 -6.75 14.60
CA TYR A 162 -23.75 -7.33 13.27
C TYR A 162 -22.35 -7.61 12.72
N LEU A 163 -22.16 -8.75 12.09
CA LEU A 163 -20.87 -9.14 11.52
C LEU A 163 -20.65 -8.53 10.12
N ASN A 164 -21.71 -8.15 9.43
CA ASN A 164 -21.63 -7.56 8.09
C ASN A 164 -22.93 -6.87 7.71
N VAL A 165 -22.92 -6.12 6.60
CA VAL A 165 -24.08 -5.37 6.10
C VAL A 165 -25.27 -6.28 5.78
N LYS A 166 -25.05 -7.52 5.31
CA LYS A 166 -26.14 -8.46 5.00
C LYS A 166 -26.93 -8.87 6.25
N GLU A 167 -26.25 -9.09 7.37
CA GLU A 167 -26.91 -9.36 8.65
C GLU A 167 -27.71 -8.16 9.15
N LEU A 168 -27.13 -6.95 9.01
CA LEU A 168 -27.80 -5.71 9.35
C LEU A 168 -29.10 -5.53 8.56
N GLU A 169 -29.06 -5.71 7.24
CA GLU A 169 -30.23 -5.62 6.36
C GLU A 169 -31.28 -6.69 6.69
N ALA A 170 -30.84 -7.91 6.98
CA ALA A 170 -31.73 -9.01 7.35
C ALA A 170 -32.44 -8.81 8.69
N ALA A 171 -31.84 -8.05 9.60
CA ALA A 171 -32.38 -7.83 10.95
C ALA A 171 -33.68 -7.02 10.96
N LYS A 172 -33.95 -6.19 9.94
CA LYS A 172 -35.15 -5.37 9.77
C LYS A 172 -35.57 -4.61 11.03
N LYS A 173 -34.59 -4.16 11.81
CA LYS A 173 -34.83 -3.38 13.04
C LYS A 173 -35.07 -1.92 12.72
N GLU A 174 -35.76 -1.26 13.66
CA GLU A 174 -35.92 0.19 13.62
C GLU A 174 -34.55 0.89 13.68
N THR A 175 -34.34 1.88 12.84
CA THR A 175 -33.15 2.70 12.80
C THR A 175 -33.38 4.06 13.41
N LYS A 176 -32.41 4.54 14.16
CA LYS A 176 -32.39 5.93 14.64
C LYS A 176 -31.61 6.78 13.65
N LYS A 177 -32.16 7.93 13.27
CA LYS A 177 -31.59 8.77 12.19
C LYS A 177 -30.97 10.04 12.77
N SER A 178 -29.86 10.45 12.15
CA SER A 178 -29.19 11.70 12.45
C SER A 178 -28.46 12.21 11.20
N VAL A 179 -27.93 13.43 11.26
CA VAL A 179 -27.05 14.00 10.22
C VAL A 179 -25.70 14.30 10.87
N ILE A 180 -24.64 13.84 10.25
CA ILE A 180 -23.27 14.07 10.68
C ILE A 180 -22.52 14.87 9.62
N LYS A 181 -21.54 15.67 10.03
CA LYS A 181 -20.69 16.44 9.10
C LYS A 181 -19.43 15.68 8.71
N ASP A 182 -18.95 14.82 9.60
CA ASP A 182 -17.74 14.01 9.43
C ASP A 182 -17.99 12.61 9.97
N LEU A 183 -17.47 11.60 9.30
CA LEU A 183 -17.53 10.19 9.73
C LEU A 183 -16.95 9.97 11.14
N LYS A 184 -15.96 10.79 11.53
CA LYS A 184 -15.38 10.76 12.88
C LYS A 184 -16.38 11.13 14.00
N GLU A 185 -17.47 11.77 13.65
CA GLU A 185 -18.52 12.17 14.62
C GLU A 185 -19.45 11.00 14.97
N ILE A 186 -19.44 9.89 14.24
CA ILE A 186 -20.38 8.76 14.44
C ILE A 186 -20.45 8.37 15.91
N ARG A 187 -19.31 8.07 16.52
CA ARG A 187 -19.26 7.64 17.91
C ARG A 187 -19.78 8.69 18.87
N SER A 188 -19.33 9.93 18.74
CA SER A 188 -19.76 11.01 19.64
C SER A 188 -21.25 11.31 19.52
N VAL A 189 -21.82 11.25 18.31
CA VAL A 189 -23.26 11.45 18.09
C VAL A 189 -24.07 10.33 18.72
N VAL A 190 -23.64 9.08 18.62
CA VAL A 190 -24.33 7.95 19.27
C VAL A 190 -24.27 8.06 20.79
N GLU A 191 -23.12 8.44 21.35
CA GLU A 191 -22.94 8.55 22.81
C GLU A 191 -23.65 9.77 23.45
N THR A 192 -23.79 10.87 22.71
CA THR A 192 -24.26 12.14 23.27
C THR A 192 -25.68 12.54 22.86
N SER A 193 -26.21 12.03 21.76
CA SER A 193 -27.55 12.38 21.26
C SER A 193 -28.66 11.75 22.11
N GLU A 194 -29.65 12.54 22.52
CA GLU A 194 -30.84 12.02 23.22
C GLU A 194 -31.61 11.00 22.38
N SER A 195 -31.63 11.18 21.04
CA SER A 195 -32.29 10.25 20.13
C SER A 195 -31.60 8.87 20.09
N MET A 196 -30.35 8.78 20.50
CA MET A 196 -29.54 7.55 20.54
C MET A 196 -29.43 6.95 21.95
N ARG A 197 -30.14 7.53 22.93
CA ARG A 197 -30.07 7.06 24.33
C ARG A 197 -30.35 5.56 24.44
N GLY A 198 -29.49 4.84 25.15
CA GLY A 198 -29.59 3.40 25.41
C GLY A 198 -28.98 2.49 24.32
N VAL A 199 -28.42 3.07 23.27
CA VAL A 199 -27.66 2.31 22.27
C VAL A 199 -26.26 2.06 22.82
N ASN A 200 -25.93 0.80 23.09
CA ASN A 200 -24.61 0.38 23.63
C ASN A 200 -23.75 -0.34 22.61
N GLN A 201 -24.39 -1.11 21.75
CA GLN A 201 -23.76 -1.81 20.62
C GLN A 201 -24.56 -1.44 19.38
N TYR A 202 -23.88 -1.08 18.29
CA TYR A 202 -24.59 -0.58 17.13
C TYR A 202 -23.84 -0.84 15.83
N ALA A 203 -24.60 -0.92 14.74
CA ALA A 203 -24.11 -0.64 13.41
C ALA A 203 -24.58 0.75 12.97
N ALA A 204 -23.71 1.48 12.30
CA ALA A 204 -24.01 2.77 11.71
C ALA A 204 -23.77 2.75 10.21
N VAL A 205 -24.75 3.23 9.45
CA VAL A 205 -24.65 3.41 8.00
C VAL A 205 -24.74 4.90 7.70
N ALA A 206 -23.69 5.44 7.08
CA ALA A 206 -23.68 6.83 6.64
C ALA A 206 -23.82 6.88 5.12
N THR A 207 -24.77 7.66 4.63
CA THR A 207 -25.05 7.82 3.20
C THR A 207 -24.99 9.29 2.78
N GLY A 208 -24.48 9.54 1.59
CA GLY A 208 -24.37 10.89 1.05
C GLY A 208 -23.74 10.91 -0.33
N TYR A 209 -23.24 12.06 -0.71
CA TYR A 209 -22.56 12.27 -1.98
C TYR A 209 -21.15 12.76 -1.73
N VAL A 210 -20.21 12.29 -2.54
CA VAL A 210 -18.85 12.82 -2.58
C VAL A 210 -18.69 13.71 -3.80
N ASN A 211 -18.19 14.91 -3.59
CA ASN A 211 -17.86 15.81 -4.69
C ASN A 211 -16.47 15.47 -5.22
N ILE A 212 -16.38 15.10 -6.48
CA ILE A 212 -15.13 14.85 -7.19
C ILE A 212 -14.76 16.13 -7.94
N PRO A 213 -13.70 16.85 -7.56
CA PRO A 213 -13.39 18.17 -8.11
C PRO A 213 -12.88 18.12 -9.54
N GLU A 214 -12.22 17.04 -9.95
CA GLU A 214 -11.60 16.88 -11.26
C GLU A 214 -11.75 15.43 -11.74
N ASP A 215 -11.78 15.23 -13.05
CA ASP A 215 -11.76 13.90 -13.62
C ASP A 215 -10.45 13.20 -13.30
N GLY A 216 -10.52 11.95 -12.84
CA GLY A 216 -9.31 11.21 -12.48
C GLY A 216 -9.59 9.90 -11.76
N VAL A 217 -8.51 9.26 -11.37
CA VAL A 217 -8.53 8.04 -10.54
C VAL A 217 -8.28 8.43 -9.09
N TYR A 218 -9.20 8.07 -8.22
CA TYR A 218 -9.15 8.33 -6.80
C TYR A 218 -8.98 7.03 -6.02
N PHE A 219 -8.09 7.03 -5.04
CA PHE A 219 -7.94 5.95 -4.10
C PHE A 219 -8.71 6.27 -2.83
N ILE A 220 -9.51 5.31 -2.39
CA ILE A 220 -10.25 5.38 -1.14
C ILE A 220 -9.62 4.41 -0.16
N SER A 221 -9.22 4.92 0.99
CA SER A 221 -8.82 4.10 2.13
C SER A 221 -9.71 4.46 3.32
N SER A 222 -10.13 3.46 4.08
CA SER A 222 -11.00 3.63 5.23
C SER A 222 -10.74 2.53 6.24
N ASP A 223 -10.96 2.84 7.51
CA ASP A 223 -11.02 1.91 8.63
C ASP A 223 -12.46 1.42 8.92
N LEU A 224 -13.44 1.88 8.13
CA LEU A 224 -14.80 1.36 8.15
C LEU A 224 -14.86 -0.07 7.62
N GLU A 225 -15.82 -0.84 8.07
CA GLU A 225 -16.01 -2.23 7.63
C GLU A 225 -16.26 -2.33 6.14
N GLU A 226 -17.15 -1.51 5.60
CA GLU A 226 -17.46 -1.47 4.17
C GLU A 226 -17.61 -0.03 3.67
N VAL A 227 -17.12 0.24 2.45
CA VAL A 227 -17.37 1.48 1.73
C VAL A 227 -17.89 1.15 0.33
N TRP A 228 -19.04 1.69 0.01
CA TRP A 228 -19.73 1.51 -1.26
C TRP A 228 -19.83 2.83 -2.01
N ILE A 229 -19.52 2.84 -3.31
CA ILE A 229 -19.78 3.99 -4.18
C ILE A 229 -20.55 3.50 -5.41
N ASP A 230 -21.69 4.12 -5.67
CA ASP A 230 -22.58 3.78 -6.77
C ASP A 230 -22.96 2.29 -6.84
N GLY A 231 -23.16 1.67 -5.66
CA GLY A 231 -23.51 0.27 -5.54
C GLY A 231 -22.33 -0.71 -5.72
N LYS A 232 -21.11 -0.20 -5.88
CA LYS A 232 -19.90 -1.01 -5.95
C LYS A 232 -19.15 -0.99 -4.61
N LEU A 233 -18.88 -2.16 -4.06
CA LEU A 233 -18.04 -2.33 -2.86
C LEU A 233 -16.58 -2.00 -3.21
N LEU A 234 -16.01 -0.98 -2.56
CA LEU A 234 -14.64 -0.54 -2.78
C LEU A 234 -13.71 -0.89 -1.61
N VAL A 235 -14.22 -0.86 -0.40
CA VAL A 235 -13.46 -1.25 0.81
C VAL A 235 -14.27 -2.32 1.54
N ASN A 236 -13.61 -3.40 1.91
CA ASN A 236 -14.16 -4.45 2.75
C ASN A 236 -13.09 -4.85 3.79
N ASN A 237 -13.29 -4.42 5.03
CA ASN A 237 -12.44 -4.75 6.17
C ASN A 237 -13.14 -5.73 7.13
N GLY A 238 -14.37 -6.10 6.83
CA GLY A 238 -15.22 -6.95 7.68
C GLY A 238 -15.09 -8.47 7.43
N GLY A 239 -14.04 -8.95 6.74
CA GLY A 239 -13.74 -10.38 6.58
C GLY A 239 -14.46 -11.05 5.41
#